data_f62ccaae9b2e00627f82bf7c3aedf17f
#
_entry.id   f62ccaae9b2e00627f82bf7c3aedf17f
#
_cell.length_a   1.000
_cell.length_b   1.000
_cell.length_c   1.000
_cell.angle_alpha   90.00
_cell.angle_beta   90.00
_cell.angle_gamma   90.00
#
_symmetry.space_group_name_H-M   'P 1'
#
loop_
_entity.id
_entity.type
_entity.pdbx_description
1 polymer ?
#
loop_
_entity_poly.entity_id
_entity_poly.type
_entity_poly.pdbx_seq_one_letter_code
_entity_poly.pdbx_strand_id
1 'polypeptide(L)'
;GIASINCIAPGRVFVALGTGNTAMRMLGRRPLRLKEFVDYVKVVKGLIRGEEVDYPDNGVHHKVRFLLLDKGYINVKDRIPLYLAGDGPKVQALAGEAADGLVTMAIPRADTLGQVLASVREGARRSGCTLEDFHLTVRANLVVLQPGEAVNSERIVNEFGPAFMTVVHHMVDRHLETREDPPEFLKPIWKDYLAFHMSRPQALRQQMMHESHNVFVAPEERRFITPEMIKAFCVVGRPEEVAEQVRELQRQGVRQIE
;
A
#
# COMPACT_ATOMS: atom_id res chain seq x y z
N GLY A 1 -14.78 -15.24 5.23
CA GLY A 1 -13.57 -15.43 4.43
C GLY A 1 -12.35 -15.66 5.28
N ILE A 2 -11.68 -14.62 5.85
CA ILE A 2 -10.36 -14.78 6.50
C ILE A 2 -10.39 -15.74 7.71
N ALA A 3 -11.41 -15.66 8.55
CA ALA A 3 -11.56 -16.56 9.69
C ALA A 3 -11.84 -18.03 9.28
N SER A 4 -12.45 -18.25 8.09
CA SER A 4 -12.62 -19.60 7.52
C SER A 4 -11.30 -20.13 6.97
N ILE A 5 -10.48 -19.28 6.34
CA ILE A 5 -9.12 -19.64 5.92
C ILE A 5 -8.26 -20.01 7.13
N ASN A 6 -8.44 -19.31 8.25
CA ASN A 6 -7.74 -19.61 9.50
C ASN A 6 -8.11 -20.98 10.10
N CYS A 7 -9.24 -21.61 9.71
CA CYS A 7 -9.51 -23.02 10.02
C CYS A 7 -8.58 -23.98 9.27
N ILE A 8 -8.23 -23.62 8.03
CA ILE A 8 -7.39 -24.47 7.16
C ILE A 8 -5.91 -24.27 7.47
N ALA A 9 -5.51 -23.04 7.83
CA ALA A 9 -4.13 -22.64 8.12
C ALA A 9 -4.04 -21.86 9.46
N PRO A 10 -4.25 -22.51 10.62
CA PRO A 10 -4.27 -21.84 11.90
C PRO A 10 -2.96 -21.12 12.20
N GLY A 11 -3.06 -19.84 12.63
CA GLY A 11 -1.90 -19.01 12.98
C GLY A 11 -1.00 -18.61 11.79
N ARG A 12 -1.38 -18.94 10.55
CA ARG A 12 -0.62 -18.62 9.32
C ARG A 12 -1.31 -17.58 8.44
N VAL A 13 -2.36 -16.97 8.95
CA VAL A 13 -3.22 -16.04 8.22
C VAL A 13 -3.07 -14.65 8.82
N PHE A 14 -3.01 -13.65 8.01
CA PHE A 14 -3.15 -12.24 8.39
C PHE A 14 -4.14 -11.54 7.45
N VAL A 15 -4.64 -10.39 7.85
CA VAL A 15 -5.49 -9.54 7.00
C VAL A 15 -4.87 -8.16 6.86
N ALA A 16 -4.77 -7.66 5.63
CA ALA A 16 -4.38 -6.30 5.35
C ALA A 16 -5.59 -5.50 4.83
N LEU A 17 -5.82 -4.33 5.38
CA LEU A 17 -6.92 -3.43 5.01
C LEU A 17 -6.37 -2.12 4.45
N GLY A 18 -6.93 -1.69 3.34
CA GLY A 18 -6.68 -0.38 2.74
C GLY A 18 -7.98 0.34 2.40
N THR A 19 -7.88 1.61 2.01
CA THR A 19 -9.04 2.44 1.65
C THR A 19 -9.70 2.06 0.32
N GLY A 20 -9.10 1.12 -0.44
CA GLY A 20 -9.63 0.62 -1.70
C GLY A 20 -9.39 1.55 -2.88
N ASN A 21 -8.23 2.18 -2.98
CA ASN A 21 -7.94 3.19 -4.01
C ASN A 21 -8.28 2.71 -5.43
N THR A 22 -7.57 1.72 -5.97
CA THR A 22 -7.79 1.23 -7.34
C THR A 22 -9.19 0.61 -7.51
N ALA A 23 -9.58 -0.29 -6.59
CA ALA A 23 -10.86 -1.00 -6.69
C ALA A 23 -12.06 -0.04 -6.70
N MET A 24 -12.06 0.97 -5.83
CA MET A 24 -13.15 1.95 -5.77
C MET A 24 -13.18 2.85 -7.00
N ARG A 25 -12.01 3.30 -7.49
CA ARG A 25 -11.93 4.15 -8.69
C ARG A 25 -12.38 3.43 -9.95
N MET A 26 -12.05 2.15 -10.11
CA MET A 26 -12.55 1.33 -11.22
C MET A 26 -14.07 1.21 -11.24
N LEU A 27 -14.72 1.31 -10.08
CA LEU A 27 -16.18 1.36 -9.93
C LEU A 27 -16.76 2.79 -10.05
N GLY A 28 -15.94 3.79 -10.39
CA GLY A 28 -16.34 5.20 -10.42
C GLY A 28 -16.65 5.79 -9.03
N ARG A 29 -16.14 5.17 -7.98
CA ARG A 29 -16.31 5.60 -6.59
C ARG A 29 -15.02 6.18 -6.03
N ARG A 30 -15.15 7.01 -5.00
CA ARG A 30 -13.99 7.47 -4.21
C ARG A 30 -13.51 6.37 -3.25
N PRO A 31 -12.22 6.34 -2.91
CA PRO A 31 -11.72 5.57 -1.77
C PRO A 31 -12.43 5.96 -0.47
N LEU A 32 -12.41 5.08 0.53
CA LEU A 32 -12.96 5.38 1.86
C LEU A 32 -12.28 6.62 2.45
N ARG A 33 -13.07 7.52 3.02
CA ARG A 33 -12.54 8.61 3.85
C ARG A 33 -11.97 8.04 5.13
N LEU A 34 -11.02 8.75 5.74
CA LEU A 34 -10.35 8.28 6.95
C LEU A 34 -11.34 7.87 8.05
N LYS A 35 -12.39 8.64 8.29
CA LYS A 35 -13.41 8.31 9.31
C LYS A 35 -14.10 6.99 9.01
N GLU A 36 -14.54 6.80 7.76
CA GLU A 36 -15.18 5.56 7.30
C GLU A 36 -14.21 4.37 7.44
N PHE A 37 -12.95 4.60 7.12
CA PHE A 37 -11.90 3.58 7.25
C PHE A 37 -11.61 3.21 8.71
N VAL A 38 -11.57 4.18 9.62
CA VAL A 38 -11.42 3.95 11.07
C VAL A 38 -12.55 3.07 11.60
N ASP A 39 -13.80 3.38 11.23
CA ASP A 39 -14.96 2.60 11.66
C ASP A 39 -14.89 1.17 11.09
N TYR A 40 -14.51 1.02 9.81
CA TYR A 40 -14.31 -0.29 9.17
C TYR A 40 -13.20 -1.12 9.86
N VAL A 41 -12.06 -0.50 10.18
CA VAL A 41 -10.95 -1.15 10.91
C VAL A 41 -11.41 -1.66 12.27
N LYS A 42 -12.16 -0.86 13.03
CA LYS A 42 -12.69 -1.26 14.34
C LYS A 42 -13.61 -2.48 14.24
N VAL A 43 -14.52 -2.47 13.27
CA VAL A 43 -15.44 -3.58 13.04
C VAL A 43 -14.69 -4.87 12.68
N VAL A 44 -13.77 -4.80 11.71
CA VAL A 44 -13.00 -5.99 11.31
C VAL A 44 -12.13 -6.49 12.46
N LYS A 45 -11.46 -5.58 13.19
CA LYS A 45 -10.63 -5.94 14.36
C LYS A 45 -11.40 -6.70 15.43
N GLY A 46 -12.61 -6.25 15.77
CA GLY A 46 -13.45 -6.95 16.75
C GLY A 46 -13.94 -8.30 16.22
N LEU A 47 -14.41 -8.35 14.97
CA LEU A 47 -14.89 -9.60 14.39
C LEU A 47 -13.81 -10.69 14.31
N ILE A 48 -12.57 -10.36 13.91
CA ILE A 48 -11.48 -11.37 13.87
C ILE A 48 -11.01 -11.81 15.26
N ARG A 49 -11.47 -11.13 16.33
CA ARG A 49 -11.30 -11.54 17.75
C ARG A 49 -12.50 -12.29 18.30
N GLY A 50 -13.54 -12.51 17.47
CA GLY A 50 -14.78 -13.17 17.89
C GLY A 50 -15.72 -12.29 18.73
N GLU A 51 -15.50 -10.99 18.74
CA GLU A 51 -16.28 -10.01 19.49
C GLU A 51 -17.61 -9.65 18.77
N GLU A 52 -18.59 -9.20 19.54
CA GLU A 52 -19.73 -8.45 19.00
C GLU A 52 -19.32 -6.98 18.88
N VAL A 53 -19.59 -6.39 17.73
CA VAL A 53 -19.16 -5.03 17.40
C VAL A 53 -20.33 -4.13 16.97
N ASP A 54 -20.20 -2.84 17.20
CA ASP A 54 -21.08 -1.84 16.65
C ASP A 54 -20.68 -1.53 15.20
N TYR A 55 -21.60 -1.71 14.27
CA TYR A 55 -21.44 -1.37 12.86
C TYR A 55 -22.31 -0.15 12.51
N PRO A 56 -21.71 1.03 12.29
CA PRO A 56 -22.44 2.20 11.83
C PRO A 56 -22.71 2.11 10.33
N ASP A 57 -23.98 2.13 9.95
CA ASP A 57 -24.43 2.18 8.56
C ASP A 57 -25.46 3.29 8.36
N ASN A 58 -25.13 4.31 7.57
CA ASN A 58 -26.01 5.43 7.23
C ASN A 58 -26.72 6.08 8.44
N GLY A 59 -26.03 6.22 9.56
CA GLY A 59 -26.54 6.79 10.80
C GLY A 59 -27.31 5.83 11.69
N VAL A 60 -27.46 4.57 11.28
CA VAL A 60 -28.02 3.49 12.10
C VAL A 60 -26.88 2.62 12.64
N HIS A 61 -26.98 2.22 13.91
CA HIS A 61 -26.00 1.33 14.54
C HIS A 61 -26.58 -0.08 14.63
N HIS A 62 -25.84 -1.04 14.07
CA HIS A 62 -26.18 -2.45 14.11
C HIS A 62 -25.18 -3.20 14.97
N LYS A 63 -25.65 -4.19 15.75
CA LYS A 63 -24.77 -5.17 16.39
C LYS A 63 -24.45 -6.28 15.40
N VAL A 64 -23.17 -6.53 15.17
CA VAL A 64 -22.67 -7.56 14.25
C VAL A 64 -21.75 -8.51 14.97
N ARG A 65 -21.95 -9.80 14.78
CA ARG A 65 -21.11 -10.87 15.33
C ARG A 65 -21.14 -12.12 14.44
N PHE A 66 -20.21 -13.01 14.63
CA PHE A 66 -20.29 -14.34 14.05
C PHE A 66 -21.34 -15.18 14.81
N LEU A 67 -22.33 -15.70 14.09
CA LEU A 67 -23.46 -16.42 14.70
C LEU A 67 -23.13 -17.89 15.03
N LEU A 68 -22.15 -18.50 14.38
CA LEU A 68 -21.87 -19.94 14.43
C LEU A 68 -20.43 -20.22 14.85
N LEU A 69 -19.93 -19.50 15.88
CA LEU A 69 -18.58 -19.63 16.38
C LEU A 69 -18.25 -21.05 16.88
N ASP A 70 -19.25 -21.73 17.43
CA ASP A 70 -19.13 -23.08 18.02
C ASP A 70 -19.16 -24.21 16.97
N LYS A 71 -19.50 -23.92 15.72
CA LYS A 71 -19.67 -24.94 14.65
C LYS A 71 -18.40 -25.28 13.87
N GLY A 72 -17.27 -24.62 14.17
CA GLY A 72 -15.99 -24.91 13.53
C GLY A 72 -15.84 -24.41 12.07
N TYR A 73 -16.76 -23.58 11.57
CA TYR A 73 -16.66 -22.99 10.22
C TYR A 73 -15.68 -21.83 10.15
N ILE A 74 -15.33 -21.25 11.29
CA ILE A 74 -14.41 -20.13 11.44
C ILE A 74 -13.51 -20.34 12.65
N ASN A 75 -12.27 -19.86 12.54
CA ASN A 75 -11.31 -19.90 13.62
C ASN A 75 -10.85 -18.46 13.95
N VAL A 76 -11.27 -17.97 15.10
CA VAL A 76 -10.84 -16.70 15.69
C VAL A 76 -10.12 -16.91 17.02
N LYS A 77 -9.87 -18.18 17.41
CA LYS A 77 -9.08 -18.55 18.60
C LYS A 77 -7.60 -18.32 18.36
N ASP A 78 -7.11 -18.78 17.18
CA ASP A 78 -5.77 -18.47 16.74
C ASP A 78 -5.76 -17.04 16.18
N ARG A 79 -4.83 -16.23 16.69
CA ARG A 79 -4.72 -14.82 16.35
C ARG A 79 -4.58 -14.61 14.85
N ILE A 80 -5.38 -13.69 14.32
CA ILE A 80 -5.28 -13.18 12.94
C ILE A 80 -4.70 -11.75 13.03
N PRO A 81 -3.42 -11.54 12.71
CA PRO A 81 -2.85 -10.21 12.68
C PRO A 81 -3.57 -9.29 11.69
N LEU A 82 -3.80 -8.05 12.10
CA LEU A 82 -4.41 -7.00 11.28
C LEU A 82 -3.34 -6.00 10.87
N TYR A 83 -3.12 -5.84 9.56
CA TYR A 83 -2.25 -4.81 9.00
C TYR A 83 -3.08 -3.75 8.30
N LEU A 84 -2.60 -2.51 8.31
CA LEU A 84 -3.19 -1.45 7.49
C LEU A 84 -2.27 -1.14 6.32
N ALA A 85 -2.87 -0.88 5.15
CA ALA A 85 -2.15 -0.48 3.96
C ALA A 85 -2.39 1.01 3.68
N GLY A 86 -1.31 1.81 3.64
CA GLY A 86 -1.42 3.23 3.32
C GLY A 86 -0.13 4.02 3.48
N ASP A 87 -0.02 5.08 2.68
CA ASP A 87 1.16 5.93 2.58
C ASP A 87 1.01 7.29 3.27
N GLY A 88 -0.23 7.66 3.63
CA GLY A 88 -0.49 8.93 4.30
C GLY A 88 -0.27 8.87 5.81
N PRO A 89 0.22 9.95 6.45
CA PRO A 89 0.59 9.96 7.87
C PRO A 89 -0.58 9.65 8.80
N LYS A 90 -1.82 9.96 8.41
CA LYS A 90 -3.01 9.64 9.20
C LYS A 90 -3.32 8.14 9.24
N VAL A 91 -3.12 7.41 8.12
CA VAL A 91 -3.29 5.95 8.09
C VAL A 91 -2.14 5.26 8.79
N GLN A 92 -0.91 5.79 8.65
CA GLN A 92 0.26 5.31 9.39
C GLN A 92 0.07 5.43 10.91
N ALA A 93 -0.46 6.59 11.37
CA ALA A 93 -0.79 6.78 12.78
C ALA A 93 -1.91 5.82 13.24
N LEU A 94 -2.95 5.62 12.41
CA LEU A 94 -4.00 4.64 12.70
C LEU A 94 -3.44 3.21 12.79
N ALA A 95 -2.45 2.86 11.97
CA ALA A 95 -1.79 1.56 12.07
C ALA A 95 -1.10 1.39 13.44
N GLY A 96 -0.36 2.39 13.91
CA GLY A 96 0.24 2.38 15.25
C GLY A 96 -0.78 2.33 16.39
N GLU A 97 -1.95 2.94 16.20
CA GLU A 97 -3.04 3.00 17.18
C GLU A 97 -3.83 1.68 17.26
N ALA A 98 -4.06 1.02 16.14
CA ALA A 98 -5.12 0.01 16.04
C ALA A 98 -4.70 -1.30 15.37
N ALA A 99 -3.52 -1.40 14.76
CA ALA A 99 -3.12 -2.56 13.98
C ALA A 99 -1.84 -3.24 14.51
N ASP A 100 -1.57 -4.42 13.98
CA ASP A 100 -0.37 -5.21 14.28
C ASP A 100 0.78 -4.89 13.31
N GLY A 101 0.47 -4.16 12.23
CA GLY A 101 1.49 -3.77 11.24
C GLY A 101 0.98 -2.78 10.21
N LEU A 102 1.91 -2.33 9.37
CA LEU A 102 1.70 -1.40 8.27
C LEU A 102 2.31 -1.96 7.00
N VAL A 103 1.56 -1.89 5.90
CA VAL A 103 2.08 -2.07 4.53
C VAL A 103 2.11 -0.71 3.86
N THR A 104 3.27 -0.28 3.40
CA THR A 104 3.45 1.04 2.77
C THR A 104 4.24 0.94 1.47
N MET A 105 3.92 1.80 0.51
CA MET A 105 4.69 2.03 -0.71
C MET A 105 5.71 3.19 -0.53
N ALA A 106 5.99 3.56 0.72
CA ALA A 106 6.98 4.60 1.01
C ALA A 106 8.28 4.29 0.29
N ILE A 107 8.89 5.31 -0.31
CA ILE A 107 10.20 5.18 -0.95
C ILE A 107 11.16 4.56 0.08
N PRO A 108 11.88 3.47 -0.26
CA PRO A 108 12.71 2.73 0.67
C PRO A 108 14.02 3.49 0.96
N ARG A 109 13.89 4.65 1.62
CA ARG A 109 14.98 5.54 2.02
C ARG A 109 14.85 5.91 3.48
N ALA A 110 15.99 6.12 4.14
CA ALA A 110 16.07 6.37 5.57
C ALA A 110 15.19 7.53 6.05
N ASP A 111 15.21 8.64 5.33
CA ASP A 111 14.43 9.84 5.63
C ASP A 111 12.92 9.59 5.54
N THR A 112 12.47 8.91 4.49
CA THR A 112 11.06 8.59 4.27
C THR A 112 10.56 7.58 5.31
N LEU A 113 11.33 6.53 5.58
CA LEU A 113 10.96 5.54 6.60
C LEU A 113 10.98 6.12 8.01
N GLY A 114 11.88 7.07 8.29
CA GLY A 114 11.89 7.82 9.54
C GLY A 114 10.57 8.56 9.78
N GLN A 115 10.00 9.21 8.74
CA GLN A 115 8.71 9.90 8.80
C GLN A 115 7.54 8.91 8.98
N VAL A 116 7.55 7.78 8.27
CA VAL A 116 6.57 6.70 8.45
C VAL A 116 6.55 6.21 9.89
N LEU A 117 7.72 5.86 10.42
CA LEU A 117 7.85 5.36 11.80
C LEU A 117 7.48 6.42 12.84
N ALA A 118 7.75 7.71 12.60
CA ALA A 118 7.31 8.79 13.47
C ALA A 118 5.78 8.85 13.54
N SER A 119 5.10 8.73 12.39
CA SER A 119 3.63 8.69 12.34
C SER A 119 3.06 7.48 13.08
N VAL A 120 3.64 6.30 12.89
CA VAL A 120 3.24 5.06 13.59
C VAL A 120 3.42 5.19 15.10
N ARG A 121 4.58 5.70 15.55
CA ARG A 121 4.86 5.93 16.99
C ARG A 121 3.88 6.91 17.62
N GLU A 122 3.51 7.96 16.90
CA GLU A 122 2.52 8.92 17.39
C GLU A 122 1.14 8.27 17.59
N GLY A 123 0.72 7.40 16.67
CA GLY A 123 -0.52 6.62 16.83
C GLY A 123 -0.48 5.69 18.04
N ALA A 124 0.60 4.94 18.18
CA ALA A 124 0.81 4.02 19.31
C ALA A 124 0.81 4.77 20.65
N ARG A 125 1.48 5.94 20.71
CA ARG A 125 1.50 6.79 21.90
C ARG A 125 0.10 7.24 22.32
N ARG A 126 -0.76 7.60 21.35
CA ARG A 126 -2.15 8.03 21.62
C ARG A 126 -3.02 6.93 22.21
N SER A 127 -2.79 5.69 21.81
CA SER A 127 -3.57 4.53 22.26
C SER A 127 -2.93 3.75 23.42
N GLY A 128 -1.69 4.10 23.83
CA GLY A 128 -0.93 3.35 24.82
C GLY A 128 -0.45 1.98 24.31
N CYS A 129 -0.42 1.75 22.98
CA CYS A 129 0.05 0.51 22.40
C CYS A 129 1.59 0.48 22.35
N THR A 130 2.16 -0.74 22.50
CA THR A 130 3.58 -0.98 22.23
C THR A 130 3.78 -1.37 20.78
N LEU A 131 4.98 -1.11 20.24
CA LEU A 131 5.36 -1.44 18.87
C LEU A 131 6.42 -2.55 18.80
N GLU A 132 6.61 -3.30 19.88
CA GLU A 132 7.66 -4.32 19.98
C GLU A 132 7.53 -5.37 18.87
N ASP A 133 6.31 -5.84 18.61
CA ASP A 133 6.02 -6.80 17.52
C ASP A 133 5.41 -6.18 16.29
N PHE A 134 5.46 -4.86 16.16
CA PHE A 134 4.87 -4.17 15.01
C PHE A 134 5.54 -4.60 13.70
N HIS A 135 4.75 -5.03 12.73
CA HIS A 135 5.24 -5.54 11.46
C HIS A 135 5.20 -4.45 10.38
N LEU A 136 6.37 -3.91 10.03
CA LEU A 136 6.50 -2.96 8.93
C LEU A 136 6.87 -3.71 7.64
N THR A 137 5.95 -3.68 6.68
CA THR A 137 6.16 -4.15 5.30
C THR A 137 6.32 -2.95 4.39
N VAL A 138 7.38 -2.94 3.59
CA VAL A 138 7.61 -1.95 2.53
C VAL A 138 7.45 -2.63 1.18
N ARG A 139 6.57 -2.11 0.34
CA ARG A 139 6.48 -2.53 -1.06
C ARG A 139 7.56 -1.84 -1.86
N ALA A 140 8.58 -2.57 -2.26
CA ALA A 140 9.71 -2.03 -3.01
C ALA A 140 10.22 -3.04 -4.03
N ASN A 141 10.51 -2.57 -5.24
CA ASN A 141 11.15 -3.39 -6.24
C ASN A 141 12.65 -3.52 -5.95
N LEU A 142 13.18 -4.73 -5.98
CA LEU A 142 14.59 -5.04 -5.88
C LEU A 142 15.14 -5.25 -7.30
N VAL A 143 15.93 -4.30 -7.80
CA VAL A 143 16.48 -4.30 -9.15
C VAL A 143 17.99 -4.59 -9.09
N VAL A 144 18.36 -5.84 -9.31
CA VAL A 144 19.76 -6.25 -9.40
C VAL A 144 20.24 -6.06 -10.84
N LEU A 145 21.20 -5.16 -11.02
CA LEU A 145 21.78 -4.86 -12.33
C LEU A 145 22.75 -5.96 -12.75
N GLN A 146 22.69 -6.38 -14.02
CA GLN A 146 23.69 -7.22 -14.65
C GLN A 146 24.98 -6.42 -14.93
N PRO A 147 26.14 -7.07 -15.10
CA PRO A 147 27.37 -6.37 -15.44
C PRO A 147 27.22 -5.51 -16.70
N GLY A 148 27.47 -4.19 -16.56
CA GLY A 148 27.32 -3.23 -17.66
C GLY A 148 25.88 -2.83 -18.03
N GLU A 149 24.88 -3.31 -17.28
CA GLU A 149 23.48 -3.01 -17.57
C GLU A 149 23.12 -1.58 -17.15
N ALA A 150 22.44 -0.87 -18.05
CA ALA A 150 21.86 0.44 -17.74
C ALA A 150 20.63 0.29 -16.86
N VAL A 151 20.41 1.22 -15.93
CA VAL A 151 19.26 1.23 -15.01
C VAL A 151 17.91 1.23 -15.74
N ASN A 152 17.85 1.83 -16.92
CA ASN A 152 16.66 1.86 -17.78
C ASN A 152 16.76 0.89 -18.96
N SER A 153 17.47 -0.22 -18.82
CA SER A 153 17.50 -1.27 -19.85
C SER A 153 16.11 -1.77 -20.19
N GLU A 154 15.95 -2.33 -21.39
CA GLU A 154 14.66 -2.87 -21.81
C GLU A 154 14.15 -3.94 -20.86
N ARG A 155 15.03 -4.78 -20.32
CA ARG A 155 14.70 -5.77 -19.29
C ARG A 155 14.06 -5.11 -18.07
N ILE A 156 14.71 -4.07 -17.52
CA ILE A 156 14.22 -3.39 -16.30
C ILE A 156 12.90 -2.69 -16.58
N VAL A 157 12.76 -2.04 -17.72
CA VAL A 157 11.48 -1.40 -18.13
C VAL A 157 10.36 -2.44 -18.30
N ASN A 158 10.66 -3.61 -18.83
CA ASN A 158 9.66 -4.67 -19.01
C ASN A 158 9.25 -5.32 -17.66
N GLU A 159 10.22 -5.62 -16.80
CA GLU A 159 9.98 -6.33 -15.54
C GLU A 159 9.38 -5.44 -14.46
N PHE A 160 9.86 -4.21 -14.32
CA PHE A 160 9.49 -3.31 -13.21
C PHE A 160 8.68 -2.10 -13.62
N GLY A 161 8.66 -1.77 -14.92
CA GLY A 161 7.92 -0.63 -15.47
C GLY A 161 6.44 -0.59 -15.08
N PRO A 162 5.71 -1.72 -15.05
CA PRO A 162 4.32 -1.74 -14.60
C PRO A 162 4.12 -1.16 -13.20
N ALA A 163 5.02 -1.49 -12.26
CA ALA A 163 4.97 -0.97 -10.90
C ALA A 163 5.29 0.53 -10.86
N PHE A 164 6.24 1.00 -11.68
CA PHE A 164 6.56 2.44 -11.77
C PHE A 164 5.38 3.25 -12.30
N MET A 165 4.74 2.78 -13.37
CA MET A 165 3.58 3.45 -13.92
C MET A 165 2.41 3.48 -12.94
N THR A 166 2.24 2.45 -12.12
CA THR A 166 1.26 2.42 -11.03
C THR A 166 1.42 3.60 -10.08
N VAL A 167 2.67 3.96 -9.73
CA VAL A 167 2.93 5.13 -8.87
C VAL A 167 2.60 6.44 -9.60
N VAL A 168 2.96 6.56 -10.89
CA VAL A 168 2.61 7.73 -11.70
C VAL A 168 1.08 7.90 -11.77
N HIS A 169 0.34 6.82 -12.00
CA HIS A 169 -1.12 6.81 -12.01
C HIS A 169 -1.70 7.32 -10.69
N HIS A 170 -1.18 6.82 -9.58
CA HIS A 170 -1.61 7.28 -8.25
C HIS A 170 -1.32 8.77 -8.02
N MET A 171 -0.15 9.27 -8.46
CA MET A 171 0.19 10.68 -8.32
C MET A 171 -0.70 11.57 -9.21
N VAL A 172 -1.09 11.10 -10.39
CA VAL A 172 -2.05 11.83 -11.26
C VAL A 172 -3.41 11.94 -10.58
N ASP A 173 -3.95 10.83 -10.07
CA ASP A 173 -5.22 10.84 -9.33
C ASP A 173 -5.16 11.83 -8.16
N ARG A 174 -4.10 11.76 -7.36
CA ARG A 174 -3.89 12.64 -6.22
C ARG A 174 -3.82 14.12 -6.65
N HIS A 175 -3.04 14.42 -7.68
CA HIS A 175 -2.95 15.79 -8.22
C HIS A 175 -4.31 16.32 -8.70
N LEU A 176 -5.08 15.51 -9.42
CA LEU A 176 -6.40 15.91 -9.91
C LEU A 176 -7.38 16.19 -8.76
N GLU A 177 -7.26 15.48 -7.64
CA GLU A 177 -8.11 15.64 -6.47
C GLU A 177 -7.67 16.78 -5.54
N THR A 178 -6.38 16.90 -5.27
CA THR A 178 -5.85 17.76 -4.20
C THR A 178 -5.07 18.96 -4.71
N ARG A 179 -4.70 18.98 -5.99
CA ARG A 179 -3.79 19.96 -6.60
C ARG A 179 -2.38 19.94 -6.00
N GLU A 180 -2.00 18.87 -5.34
CA GLU A 180 -0.62 18.70 -4.88
C GLU A 180 0.34 18.58 -6.05
N ASP A 181 1.52 19.20 -5.91
CA ASP A 181 2.58 19.08 -6.90
C ASP A 181 3.19 17.67 -6.93
N PRO A 182 3.66 17.19 -8.09
CA PRO A 182 4.34 15.93 -8.20
C PRO A 182 5.70 15.99 -7.47
N PRO A 183 6.19 14.83 -6.98
CA PRO A 183 7.55 14.72 -6.46
C PRO A 183 8.60 15.17 -7.49
N GLU A 184 9.76 15.62 -7.03
CA GLU A 184 10.84 16.16 -7.87
C GLU A 184 11.23 15.24 -9.05
N PHE A 185 11.33 13.94 -8.79
CA PHE A 185 11.72 12.95 -9.81
C PHE A 185 10.67 12.73 -10.91
N LEU A 186 9.41 13.17 -10.70
CA LEU A 186 8.36 13.15 -11.73
C LEU A 186 8.23 14.47 -12.49
N LYS A 187 8.75 15.57 -11.97
CA LYS A 187 8.64 16.88 -12.61
C LYS A 187 9.07 16.90 -14.08
N PRO A 188 10.18 16.23 -14.47
CA PRO A 188 10.61 16.25 -15.87
C PRO A 188 9.60 15.68 -16.87
N ILE A 189 8.79 14.71 -16.45
CA ILE A 189 7.79 14.05 -17.31
C ILE A 189 6.38 14.54 -17.04
N TRP A 190 6.15 15.28 -15.96
CA TRP A 190 4.82 15.51 -15.39
C TRP A 190 3.86 16.19 -16.34
N LYS A 191 4.29 17.30 -16.94
CA LYS A 191 3.45 18.09 -17.87
C LYS A 191 3.00 17.24 -19.05
N ASP A 192 3.93 16.50 -19.64
CA ASP A 192 3.66 15.70 -20.85
C ASP A 192 2.82 14.47 -20.50
N TYR A 193 3.09 13.85 -19.36
CA TYR A 193 2.28 12.73 -18.90
C TYR A 193 0.84 13.16 -18.55
N LEU A 194 0.68 14.26 -17.85
CA LEU A 194 -0.65 14.79 -17.54
C LEU A 194 -1.45 15.14 -18.79
N ALA A 195 -0.81 15.77 -19.80
CA ALA A 195 -1.42 16.05 -21.09
C ALA A 195 -1.84 14.75 -21.81
N PHE A 196 -0.96 13.74 -21.80
CA PHE A 196 -1.27 12.41 -22.34
C PHE A 196 -2.45 11.77 -21.61
N HIS A 197 -2.47 11.79 -20.27
CA HIS A 197 -3.59 11.27 -19.48
C HIS A 197 -4.89 12.00 -19.80
N MET A 198 -4.87 13.33 -19.89
CA MET A 198 -6.06 14.14 -20.16
C MET A 198 -6.57 14.01 -21.62
N SER A 199 -5.76 13.56 -22.58
CA SER A 199 -6.19 13.27 -23.95
C SER A 199 -7.06 12.02 -24.08
N ARG A 200 -7.06 11.14 -23.07
CA ARG A 200 -7.92 9.95 -23.03
C ARG A 200 -9.40 10.34 -22.88
N PRO A 201 -10.36 9.61 -23.49
CA PRO A 201 -11.78 9.88 -23.32
C PRO A 201 -12.19 9.90 -21.85
N GLN A 202 -12.88 10.95 -21.43
CA GLN A 202 -13.22 11.17 -20.02
C GLN A 202 -13.94 9.97 -19.39
N ALA A 203 -14.89 9.35 -20.10
CA ALA A 203 -15.67 8.22 -19.62
C ALA A 203 -14.84 6.93 -19.40
N LEU A 204 -13.71 6.80 -20.11
CA LEU A 204 -12.85 5.60 -20.06
C LEU A 204 -11.50 5.87 -19.41
N ARG A 205 -11.24 7.11 -19.00
CA ARG A 205 -9.91 7.55 -18.57
C ARG A 205 -9.35 6.72 -17.44
N GLN A 206 -10.18 6.41 -16.44
CA GLN A 206 -9.77 5.60 -15.29
C GLN A 206 -9.50 4.14 -15.69
N GLN A 207 -10.38 3.54 -16.51
CA GLN A 207 -10.16 2.18 -17.01
C GLN A 207 -8.88 2.10 -17.83
N MET A 208 -8.69 3.01 -18.78
CA MET A 208 -7.49 3.05 -19.63
C MET A 208 -6.20 3.31 -18.85
N MET A 209 -6.26 4.05 -17.75
CA MET A 209 -5.12 4.26 -16.86
C MET A 209 -4.77 3.00 -16.07
N HIS A 210 -5.78 2.23 -15.65
CA HIS A 210 -5.58 1.06 -14.80
C HIS A 210 -5.51 -0.27 -15.55
N GLU A 211 -5.77 -0.29 -16.86
CA GLU A 211 -5.77 -1.51 -17.68
C GLU A 211 -4.44 -2.28 -17.59
N SER A 212 -3.33 -1.56 -17.60
CA SER A 212 -1.98 -2.12 -17.53
C SER A 212 -1.42 -2.24 -16.11
N HIS A 213 -2.19 -1.82 -15.08
CA HIS A 213 -1.75 -1.62 -13.72
C HIS A 213 -1.11 -2.87 -13.09
N ASN A 214 0.19 -2.80 -12.78
CA ASN A 214 1.02 -3.92 -12.28
C ASN A 214 1.12 -5.15 -13.21
N VAL A 215 0.75 -5.05 -14.49
CA VAL A 215 0.75 -6.18 -15.42
C VAL A 215 1.73 -5.96 -16.57
N PHE A 216 1.60 -4.84 -17.28
CA PHE A 216 2.50 -4.47 -18.38
C PHE A 216 2.63 -2.95 -18.48
N VAL A 217 3.60 -2.47 -19.26
CA VAL A 217 3.71 -1.04 -19.59
C VAL A 217 3.03 -0.80 -20.93
N ALA A 218 2.00 0.04 -20.95
CA ALA A 218 1.38 0.46 -22.21
C ALA A 218 2.44 1.07 -23.15
N PRO A 219 2.45 0.72 -24.44
CA PRO A 219 3.50 1.18 -25.35
C PRO A 219 3.73 2.70 -25.33
N GLU A 220 2.66 3.48 -25.20
CA GLU A 220 2.69 4.93 -25.15
C GLU A 220 3.27 5.47 -23.83
N GLU A 221 3.25 4.68 -22.77
CA GLU A 221 3.74 5.06 -21.45
C GLU A 221 5.22 4.75 -21.24
N ARG A 222 5.82 3.86 -22.05
CA ARG A 222 7.24 3.47 -21.91
C ARG A 222 8.20 4.67 -21.90
N ARG A 223 7.93 5.68 -22.72
CA ARG A 223 8.75 6.91 -22.83
C ARG A 223 8.81 7.74 -21.55
N PHE A 224 7.90 7.52 -20.62
CA PHE A 224 7.85 8.25 -19.35
C PHE A 224 8.64 7.57 -18.22
N ILE A 225 9.16 6.36 -18.44
CA ILE A 225 9.98 5.66 -17.44
C ILE A 225 11.41 6.15 -17.55
N THR A 226 11.86 6.93 -16.56
CA THR A 226 13.20 7.53 -16.53
C THR A 226 14.12 6.81 -15.52
N PRO A 227 15.45 6.90 -15.71
CA PRO A 227 16.41 6.39 -14.74
C PRO A 227 16.21 6.97 -13.33
N GLU A 228 15.84 8.26 -13.23
CA GLU A 228 15.60 8.97 -11.98
C GLU A 228 14.41 8.38 -11.24
N MET A 229 13.33 8.07 -11.97
CA MET A 229 12.15 7.39 -11.43
C MET A 229 12.51 6.01 -10.87
N ILE A 230 13.25 5.22 -11.64
CA ILE A 230 13.69 3.88 -11.22
C ILE A 230 14.49 3.96 -9.93
N LYS A 231 15.49 4.85 -9.88
CA LYS A 231 16.30 5.08 -8.68
C LYS A 231 15.53 5.62 -7.49
N ALA A 232 14.43 6.33 -7.72
CA ALA A 232 13.59 6.85 -6.66
C ALA A 232 12.70 5.77 -6.03
N PHE A 233 12.22 4.79 -6.81
CA PHE A 233 11.25 3.80 -6.34
C PHE A 233 11.81 2.42 -6.04
N CYS A 234 13.07 2.17 -6.39
CA CYS A 234 13.66 0.86 -6.26
C CYS A 234 14.84 0.86 -5.31
N VAL A 235 15.04 -0.29 -4.71
CA VAL A 235 16.36 -0.71 -4.24
C VAL A 235 17.09 -1.21 -5.47
N VAL A 236 18.01 -0.41 -6.02
CA VAL A 236 18.66 -0.70 -7.32
C VAL A 236 20.16 -0.59 -7.22
N GLY A 237 20.85 -1.51 -7.88
CA GLY A 237 22.30 -1.52 -7.95
C GLY A 237 22.88 -2.89 -8.29
N ARG A 238 24.17 -3.03 -8.17
CA ARG A 238 24.87 -4.32 -8.23
C ARG A 238 24.47 -5.19 -7.03
N PRO A 239 24.68 -6.52 -7.06
CA PRO A 239 24.24 -7.40 -5.97
C PRO A 239 24.64 -6.95 -4.57
N GLU A 240 25.88 -6.49 -4.40
CA GLU A 240 26.40 -6.04 -3.11
C GLU A 240 25.76 -4.73 -2.64
N GLU A 241 25.46 -3.83 -3.57
CA GLU A 241 24.79 -2.55 -3.31
C GLU A 241 23.34 -2.76 -2.90
N VAL A 242 22.62 -3.66 -3.59
CA VAL A 242 21.26 -4.04 -3.23
C VAL A 242 21.23 -4.71 -1.86
N ALA A 243 22.16 -5.64 -1.60
CA ALA A 243 22.23 -6.32 -0.30
C ALA A 243 22.48 -5.33 0.85
N GLU A 244 23.31 -4.32 0.66
CA GLU A 244 23.55 -3.31 1.70
C GLU A 244 22.33 -2.40 1.91
N GLN A 245 21.65 -1.99 0.85
CA GLN A 245 20.41 -1.23 0.95
C GLN A 245 19.34 -2.02 1.73
N VAL A 246 19.19 -3.33 1.47
CA VAL A 246 18.26 -4.21 2.21
C VAL A 246 18.63 -4.30 3.68
N ARG A 247 19.92 -4.45 4.02
CA ARG A 247 20.36 -4.45 5.43
C ARG A 247 20.06 -3.12 6.12
N GLU A 248 20.19 -2.00 5.40
CA GLU A 248 19.82 -0.68 5.94
C GLU A 248 18.34 -0.60 6.24
N LEU A 249 17.47 -1.06 5.34
CA LEU A 249 16.01 -1.14 5.59
C LEU A 249 15.70 -1.99 6.83
N GLN A 250 16.39 -3.12 6.99
CA GLN A 250 16.26 -3.97 8.17
C GLN A 250 16.67 -3.25 9.45
N ARG A 251 17.80 -2.51 9.45
CA ARG A 251 18.24 -1.70 10.60
C ARG A 251 17.22 -0.63 10.99
N GLN A 252 16.47 -0.13 10.03
CA GLN A 252 15.39 0.85 10.25
C GLN A 252 14.07 0.23 10.72
N GLY A 253 14.01 -1.08 10.87
CA GLY A 253 12.84 -1.79 11.40
C GLY A 253 11.89 -2.34 10.35
N VAL A 254 12.27 -2.33 9.05
CA VAL A 254 11.53 -3.06 8.01
C VAL A 254 11.69 -4.56 8.28
N ARG A 255 10.57 -5.27 8.39
CA ARG A 255 10.54 -6.72 8.63
C ARG A 255 10.28 -7.51 7.36
N GLN A 256 9.67 -6.87 6.37
CA GLN A 256 9.32 -7.51 5.10
C GLN A 256 9.43 -6.51 3.95
N ILE A 257 9.95 -6.98 2.83
CA ILE A 257 9.89 -6.31 1.53
C ILE A 257 8.99 -7.17 0.63
N GLU A 258 8.03 -6.54 0.00
CA GLU A 258 7.06 -7.15 -0.91
C GLU A 258 7.22 -6.57 -2.32
#